data_50e35d4f1bbebcce19a42461ef536302
#
_entry.id   50e35d4f1bbebcce19a42461ef536302
#
_cell.length_a   1.000
_cell.length_b   1.000
_cell.length_c   1.000
_cell.angle_alpha   90.00
_cell.angle_beta   90.00
_cell.angle_gamma   90.00
#
_symmetry.space_group_name_H-M   'P 1'
#
loop_
_entity.id
_entity.type
_entity.pdbx_description
1 polymer ?
#
loop_
_entity_poly.entity_id
_entity_poly.type
_entity_poly.pdbx_seq_one_letter_code
_entity_poly.pdbx_strand_id
1 'polypeptide(L)'
;MKQIAELLAPAGSVETMYAAFAAGADAVYIGGSRFGARAYADNAESESLLDAIDYAHLHGKKLYLTVNTLLKEQEMNELYEYLLPFYCQGLDAVIVQDFGVFRRVREWFPDLAIHASTQMIMSGELSAEKLKELGATRIVTPRELSLNEIRSIHKSCDLEIESFVHGALCYCYSGQCLFSSIAGGRSGNRGRCAQPCRMAYSVEQNGKVILPQQKGYILSPKDLCTIEILPQL
;
A
#
# COMPACT_ATOMS: atom_id res chain seq x y z
N MET A 1 27.63 11.89 0.28
CA MET A 1 27.18 10.76 1.15
C MET A 1 26.36 9.83 0.30
N LYS A 2 26.54 8.50 0.38
CA LYS A 2 25.59 7.58 -0.23
C LYS A 2 24.22 7.81 0.42
N GLN A 3 23.20 8.08 -0.36
CA GLN A 3 21.83 8.17 0.13
C GLN A 3 21.45 6.77 0.66
N ILE A 4 21.23 6.69 1.97
CA ILE A 4 20.76 5.42 2.58
C ILE A 4 19.28 5.32 2.25
N ALA A 5 18.86 4.18 1.73
CA ALA A 5 17.45 3.93 1.45
C ALA A 5 16.62 3.98 2.75
N GLU A 6 15.42 4.56 2.70
CA GLU A 6 14.47 4.57 3.81
C GLU A 6 13.89 3.16 4.01
N LEU A 7 14.00 2.62 5.21
CA LEU A 7 13.37 1.35 5.58
C LEU A 7 11.94 1.60 6.03
N LEU A 8 10.98 1.27 5.16
CA LEU A 8 9.56 1.40 5.43
C LEU A 8 8.94 0.08 5.89
N ALA A 9 8.25 0.09 7.02
CA ALA A 9 7.55 -1.08 7.55
C ALA A 9 6.02 -0.90 7.56
N PRO A 10 5.24 -1.99 7.39
CA PRO A 10 3.80 -1.96 7.60
C PRO A 10 3.45 -1.99 9.08
N ALA A 11 2.39 -1.29 9.49
CA ALA A 11 1.76 -1.48 10.79
C ALA A 11 0.26 -1.77 10.64
N GLY A 12 -0.20 -2.80 11.32
CA GLY A 12 -1.62 -3.14 11.41
C GLY A 12 -2.31 -2.51 12.62
N SER A 13 -1.53 -2.02 13.58
CA SER A 13 -1.97 -1.32 14.79
C SER A 13 -0.87 -0.39 15.30
N VAL A 14 -1.18 0.45 16.28
CA VAL A 14 -0.19 1.34 16.93
C VAL A 14 0.90 0.54 17.65
N GLU A 15 0.58 -0.59 18.27
CA GLU A 15 1.56 -1.47 18.91
C GLU A 15 2.55 -2.03 17.89
N THR A 16 2.05 -2.44 16.71
CA THR A 16 2.94 -2.94 15.64
C THR A 16 3.80 -1.83 15.05
N MET A 17 3.34 -0.58 15.05
CA MET A 17 4.16 0.60 14.70
C MET A 17 5.32 0.77 15.67
N TYR A 18 5.07 0.73 16.99
CA TYR A 18 6.14 0.83 17.99
C TYR A 18 7.16 -0.30 17.82
N ALA A 19 6.71 -1.52 17.58
CA ALA A 19 7.58 -2.66 17.35
C ALA A 19 8.43 -2.48 16.07
N ALA A 20 7.86 -1.93 14.99
CA ALA A 20 8.57 -1.65 13.74
C ALA A 20 9.66 -0.59 13.95
N PHE A 21 9.37 0.51 14.64
CA PHE A 21 10.38 1.52 14.97
C PHE A 21 11.48 0.99 15.88
N ALA A 22 11.13 0.19 16.90
CA ALA A 22 12.10 -0.46 17.78
C ALA A 22 13.00 -1.45 17.02
N ALA A 23 12.48 -2.08 15.95
CA ALA A 23 13.24 -2.95 15.06
C ALA A 23 14.12 -2.21 14.04
N GLY A 24 14.05 -0.87 13.98
CA GLY A 24 14.91 -0.05 13.14
C GLY A 24 14.26 0.54 11.89
N ALA A 25 12.94 0.46 11.72
CA ALA A 25 12.27 1.15 10.64
C ALA A 25 12.49 2.67 10.70
N ASP A 26 12.66 3.31 9.54
CA ASP A 26 12.78 4.76 9.40
C ASP A 26 11.41 5.41 9.23
N ALA A 27 10.50 4.69 8.61
CA ALA A 27 9.13 5.09 8.41
C ALA A 27 8.18 3.91 8.59
N VAL A 28 6.92 4.20 8.91
CA VAL A 28 5.84 3.21 9.01
C VAL A 28 4.65 3.69 8.21
N TYR A 29 3.98 2.77 7.48
CA TYR A 29 2.65 3.06 6.96
C TYR A 29 1.58 2.32 7.75
N ILE A 30 0.49 3.03 8.06
CA ILE A 30 -0.61 2.55 8.89
C ILE A 30 -1.96 2.90 8.26
N GLY A 31 -2.97 2.07 8.49
CA GLY A 31 -4.36 2.38 8.16
C GLY A 31 -5.07 3.04 9.33
N GLY A 32 -5.88 4.04 9.05
CA GLY A 32 -6.84 4.54 10.02
C GLY A 32 -8.20 3.83 9.91
N SER A 33 -9.15 4.24 10.71
CA SER A 33 -10.50 3.65 10.77
C SER A 33 -11.27 3.70 9.44
N ARG A 34 -10.84 4.54 8.48
CA ARG A 34 -11.51 4.77 7.20
C ARG A 34 -10.52 4.82 6.03
N PHE A 35 -11.02 4.57 4.83
CA PHE A 35 -10.35 4.75 3.53
C PHE A 35 -9.08 3.91 3.27
N GLY A 36 -8.66 3.07 4.22
CA GLY A 36 -7.50 2.19 4.08
C GLY A 36 -7.83 0.84 3.42
N ALA A 37 -6.86 0.25 2.72
CA ALA A 37 -7.01 -1.03 2.03
C ALA A 37 -7.09 -2.26 2.95
N ARG A 38 -7.04 -2.09 4.26
CA ARG A 38 -7.15 -3.16 5.27
C ARG A 38 -8.31 -2.90 6.21
N ALA A 39 -9.56 -2.89 5.68
CA ALA A 39 -10.76 -2.59 6.43
C ALA A 39 -11.05 -3.54 7.64
N TYR A 40 -10.36 -4.67 7.73
CA TYR A 40 -10.50 -5.67 8.79
C TYR A 40 -9.26 -5.80 9.69
N ALA A 41 -8.28 -4.90 9.57
CA ALA A 41 -7.20 -4.77 10.54
C ALA A 41 -7.70 -4.04 11.80
N ASP A 42 -6.94 -4.13 12.88
CA ASP A 42 -7.16 -3.31 14.09
C ASP A 42 -6.72 -1.86 13.82
N ASN A 43 -7.41 -1.24 12.85
CA ASN A 43 -7.08 0.11 12.41
C ASN A 43 -7.14 1.08 13.57
N ALA A 44 -6.16 1.96 13.65
CA ALA A 44 -6.05 2.94 14.73
C ALA A 44 -7.21 3.95 14.68
N GLU A 45 -7.76 4.26 15.84
CA GLU A 45 -8.68 5.38 16.03
C GLU A 45 -7.97 6.71 15.78
N SER A 46 -8.74 7.76 15.46
CA SER A 46 -8.16 9.05 15.07
C SER A 46 -7.26 9.66 16.17
N GLU A 47 -7.64 9.60 17.43
CA GLU A 47 -6.83 10.09 18.55
C GLU A 47 -5.50 9.33 18.66
N SER A 48 -5.56 8.00 18.59
CA SER A 48 -4.35 7.15 18.60
C SER A 48 -3.41 7.42 17.43
N LEU A 49 -3.93 7.84 16.27
CA LEU A 49 -3.12 8.22 15.12
C LEU A 49 -2.42 9.57 15.31
N LEU A 50 -3.07 10.54 15.97
CA LEU A 50 -2.42 11.81 16.31
C LEU A 50 -1.24 11.59 17.27
N ASP A 51 -1.43 10.79 18.31
CA ASP A 51 -0.36 10.39 19.22
C ASP A 51 0.76 9.61 18.51
N ALA A 52 0.39 8.79 17.52
CA ALA A 52 1.35 8.02 16.73
C ALA A 52 2.22 8.92 15.83
N ILE A 53 1.67 10.02 15.27
CA ILE A 53 2.43 11.02 14.51
C ILE A 53 3.45 11.70 15.43
N ASP A 54 3.02 12.16 16.61
CA ASP A 54 3.90 12.80 17.59
C ASP A 54 5.01 11.87 18.04
N TYR A 55 4.67 10.61 18.33
CA TYR A 55 5.65 9.60 18.71
C TYR A 55 6.70 9.38 17.60
N ALA A 56 6.26 9.24 16.35
CA ALA A 56 7.18 9.08 15.23
C ALA A 56 8.15 10.28 15.14
N HIS A 57 7.63 11.50 15.18
CA HIS A 57 8.43 12.72 15.07
C HIS A 57 9.41 12.90 16.24
N LEU A 58 9.00 12.61 17.48
CA LEU A 58 9.87 12.65 18.64
C LEU A 58 11.08 11.71 18.51
N HIS A 59 10.94 10.63 17.75
CA HIS A 59 12.01 9.67 17.47
C HIS A 59 12.73 9.90 16.13
N GLY A 60 12.43 11.01 15.43
CA GLY A 60 13.01 11.32 14.12
C GLY A 60 12.58 10.33 13.04
N LYS A 61 11.37 9.76 13.16
CA LYS A 61 10.76 8.79 12.25
C LYS A 61 9.60 9.43 11.51
N LYS A 62 9.08 8.74 10.47
CA LYS A 62 7.97 9.20 9.65
C LYS A 62 6.78 8.27 9.74
N LEU A 63 5.58 8.83 9.59
CA LEU A 63 4.33 8.10 9.53
C LEU A 63 3.57 8.42 8.25
N TYR A 64 3.15 7.38 7.50
CA TYR A 64 2.36 7.50 6.29
C TYR A 64 0.98 6.89 6.49
N LEU A 65 -0.07 7.66 6.17
CA LEU A 65 -1.44 7.19 6.31
C LEU A 65 -1.95 6.60 4.99
N THR A 66 -2.52 5.40 5.05
CA THR A 66 -3.13 4.80 3.85
C THR A 66 -4.54 5.34 3.62
N VAL A 67 -4.73 5.96 2.45
CA VAL A 67 -6.02 6.39 1.86
C VAL A 67 -6.15 5.73 0.50
N ASN A 68 -5.88 4.43 0.45
CA ASN A 68 -5.61 3.69 -0.77
C ASN A 68 -6.74 2.74 -1.18
N THR A 69 -7.98 3.20 -1.00
CA THR A 69 -9.18 2.56 -1.55
C THR A 69 -9.84 3.45 -2.61
N LEU A 70 -10.65 2.85 -3.49
CA LEU A 70 -11.51 3.63 -4.38
C LEU A 70 -12.69 4.18 -3.57
N LEU A 71 -12.98 5.47 -3.71
CA LEU A 71 -14.04 6.16 -2.99
C LEU A 71 -15.27 6.37 -3.88
N LYS A 72 -16.45 6.31 -3.26
CA LYS A 72 -17.68 6.79 -3.88
C LYS A 72 -17.81 8.30 -3.68
N GLU A 73 -18.55 8.97 -4.56
CA GLU A 73 -18.73 10.42 -4.48
C GLU A 73 -19.21 10.89 -3.10
N GLN A 74 -20.11 10.15 -2.46
CA GLN A 74 -20.58 10.48 -1.12
C GLN A 74 -19.49 10.41 -0.05
N GLU A 75 -18.53 9.51 -0.20
CA GLU A 75 -17.40 9.32 0.74
C GLU A 75 -16.36 10.43 0.58
N MET A 76 -16.27 11.05 -0.60
CA MET A 76 -15.37 12.18 -0.85
C MET A 76 -15.68 13.38 0.01
N ASN A 77 -16.95 13.62 0.34
CA ASN A 77 -17.36 14.76 1.20
C ASN A 77 -16.83 14.61 2.64
N GLU A 78 -16.58 13.40 3.09
CA GLU A 78 -16.10 13.10 4.43
C GLU A 78 -14.56 13.04 4.52
N LEU A 79 -13.89 13.01 3.38
CA LEU A 79 -12.44 12.83 3.31
C LEU A 79 -11.68 14.05 3.85
N TYR A 80 -12.18 15.27 3.59
CA TYR A 80 -11.55 16.49 4.07
C TYR A 80 -11.49 16.52 5.61
N GLU A 81 -12.63 16.35 6.24
CA GLU A 81 -12.75 16.37 7.72
C GLU A 81 -11.95 15.24 8.36
N TYR A 82 -11.86 14.10 7.67
CA TYR A 82 -11.06 12.97 8.14
C TYR A 82 -9.55 13.25 8.11
N LEU A 83 -9.06 13.90 7.05
CA LEU A 83 -7.62 14.15 6.87
C LEU A 83 -7.12 15.40 7.58
N LEU A 84 -7.97 16.40 7.77
CA LEU A 84 -7.58 17.70 8.33
C LEU A 84 -6.85 17.61 9.68
N PRO A 85 -7.31 16.83 10.69
CA PRO A 85 -6.60 16.71 11.95
C PRO A 85 -5.18 16.15 11.79
N PHE A 86 -4.99 15.15 10.94
CA PHE A 86 -3.67 14.54 10.70
C PHE A 86 -2.73 15.48 9.94
N TYR A 87 -3.26 16.21 8.97
CA TYR A 87 -2.49 17.26 8.29
C TYR A 87 -2.02 18.35 9.25
N CYS A 88 -2.89 18.83 10.12
CA CYS A 88 -2.55 19.81 11.15
C CYS A 88 -1.53 19.28 12.16
N GLN A 89 -1.53 17.96 12.44
CA GLN A 89 -0.55 17.29 13.32
C GLN A 89 0.79 17.07 12.62
N GLY A 90 0.90 17.36 11.32
CA GLY A 90 2.14 17.22 10.56
C GLY A 90 2.35 15.84 9.92
N LEU A 91 1.26 15.12 9.58
CA LEU A 91 1.37 13.85 8.85
C LEU A 91 2.35 13.95 7.66
N ASP A 92 3.30 13.04 7.58
CA ASP A 92 4.38 13.11 6.58
C ASP A 92 3.89 12.83 5.16
N ALA A 93 3.00 11.86 4.96
CA ALA A 93 2.44 11.54 3.65
C ALA A 93 1.13 10.75 3.72
N VAL A 94 0.39 10.77 2.61
CA VAL A 94 -0.72 9.84 2.35
C VAL A 94 -0.41 8.94 1.18
N ILE A 95 -0.79 7.65 1.29
CA ILE A 95 -0.68 6.66 0.21
C ILE A 95 -2.03 6.56 -0.48
N VAL A 96 -2.13 6.93 -1.74
CA VAL A 96 -3.39 7.13 -2.47
C VAL A 96 -3.50 6.21 -3.68
N GLN A 97 -4.68 5.65 -3.92
CA GLN A 97 -5.02 4.86 -5.12
C GLN A 97 -5.96 5.61 -6.07
N ASP A 98 -6.93 6.33 -5.54
CA ASP A 98 -8.01 6.96 -6.29
C ASP A 98 -7.57 8.31 -6.87
N PHE A 99 -7.76 8.54 -8.18
CA PHE A 99 -7.39 9.79 -8.82
C PHE A 99 -8.20 10.99 -8.32
N GLY A 100 -9.46 10.79 -7.95
CA GLY A 100 -10.30 11.83 -7.35
C GLY A 100 -9.77 12.24 -5.98
N VAL A 101 -9.41 11.26 -5.14
CA VAL A 101 -8.74 11.48 -3.85
C VAL A 101 -7.43 12.20 -4.05
N PHE A 102 -6.61 11.75 -5.01
CA PHE A 102 -5.32 12.36 -5.33
C PHE A 102 -5.46 13.85 -5.62
N ARG A 103 -6.40 14.19 -6.53
CA ARG A 103 -6.71 15.57 -6.89
C ARG A 103 -7.17 16.40 -5.69
N ARG A 104 -8.11 15.86 -4.89
CA ARG A 104 -8.66 16.58 -3.72
C ARG A 104 -7.62 16.80 -2.64
N VAL A 105 -6.79 15.81 -2.34
CA VAL A 105 -5.70 15.97 -1.37
C VAL A 105 -4.73 17.05 -1.82
N ARG A 106 -4.37 17.10 -3.11
CA ARG A 106 -3.49 18.14 -3.65
C ARG A 106 -4.10 19.53 -3.60
N GLU A 107 -5.41 19.64 -3.82
CA GLU A 107 -6.15 20.92 -3.74
C GLU A 107 -6.28 21.41 -2.28
N TRP A 108 -6.55 20.51 -1.33
CA TRP A 108 -6.82 20.89 0.06
C TRP A 108 -5.57 21.01 0.93
N PHE A 109 -4.57 20.19 0.66
CA PHE A 109 -3.36 20.05 1.45
C PHE A 109 -2.11 20.12 0.55
N PRO A 110 -1.77 21.32 0.04
CA PRO A 110 -0.73 21.45 -0.99
C PRO A 110 0.65 20.98 -0.55
N ASP A 111 0.95 21.05 0.74
CA ASP A 111 2.25 20.66 1.30
C ASP A 111 2.31 19.17 1.72
N LEU A 112 1.18 18.46 1.75
CA LEU A 112 1.14 17.06 2.12
C LEU A 112 1.72 16.19 0.99
N ALA A 113 2.72 15.38 1.31
CA ALA A 113 3.28 14.45 0.34
C ALA A 113 2.25 13.38 -0.06
N ILE A 114 2.19 13.05 -1.36
CA ILE A 114 1.31 12.01 -1.89
C ILE A 114 2.15 10.91 -2.51
N HIS A 115 2.07 9.71 -1.93
CA HIS A 115 2.65 8.49 -2.47
C HIS A 115 1.62 7.76 -3.32
N ALA A 116 1.92 7.55 -4.60
CA ALA A 116 1.06 6.80 -5.50
C ALA A 116 1.11 5.31 -5.13
N SER A 117 -0.02 4.77 -4.68
CA SER A 117 -0.14 3.38 -4.23
C SER A 117 0.22 2.38 -5.33
N THR A 118 0.77 1.22 -4.95
CA THR A 118 0.95 0.07 -5.83
C THR A 118 -0.35 -0.33 -6.56
N GLN A 119 -1.50 -0.02 -5.99
CA GLN A 119 -2.82 -0.30 -6.57
C GLN A 119 -3.17 0.62 -7.74
N MET A 120 -2.43 1.70 -7.98
CA MET A 120 -2.56 2.55 -9.19
C MET A 120 -1.94 1.90 -10.43
N ILE A 121 -1.22 0.80 -10.28
CA ILE A 121 -0.62 -0.01 -11.36
C ILE A 121 0.32 0.82 -12.23
N MET A 122 1.24 1.47 -11.60
CA MET A 122 2.30 2.19 -12.28
C MET A 122 3.34 1.22 -12.82
N SER A 123 3.23 0.87 -14.09
CA SER A 123 4.08 -0.15 -14.72
C SER A 123 5.07 0.38 -15.74
N GLY A 124 5.16 1.69 -15.95
CA GLY A 124 6.05 2.25 -16.97
C GLY A 124 6.34 3.74 -16.81
N GLU A 125 7.31 4.22 -17.57
CA GLU A 125 7.86 5.57 -17.55
C GLU A 125 6.79 6.66 -17.76
N LEU A 126 5.96 6.52 -18.80
CA LEU A 126 4.90 7.49 -19.11
C LEU A 126 3.86 7.63 -17.98
N SER A 127 3.60 6.53 -17.29
CA SER A 127 2.70 6.57 -16.13
C SER A 127 3.36 7.30 -14.95
N ALA A 128 4.67 7.14 -14.76
CA ALA A 128 5.44 7.83 -13.74
C ALA A 128 5.48 9.33 -13.98
N GLU A 129 5.78 9.72 -15.22
CA GLU A 129 5.74 11.13 -15.65
C GLU A 129 4.37 11.75 -15.38
N LYS A 130 3.30 11.02 -15.72
CA LYS A 130 1.94 11.52 -15.47
C LYS A 130 1.62 11.70 -14.00
N LEU A 131 2.06 10.79 -13.12
CA LEU A 131 1.89 10.97 -11.68
C LEU A 131 2.70 12.13 -11.13
N LYS A 132 3.90 12.37 -11.66
CA LYS A 132 4.70 13.55 -11.32
C LYS A 132 3.96 14.85 -11.67
N GLU A 133 3.39 14.92 -12.89
CA GLU A 133 2.57 16.07 -13.31
C GLU A 133 1.37 16.31 -12.37
N LEU A 134 0.76 15.24 -11.86
CA LEU A 134 -0.33 15.33 -10.89
C LEU A 134 0.14 15.74 -9.49
N GLY A 135 1.45 15.73 -9.23
CA GLY A 135 2.04 16.14 -7.97
C GLY A 135 2.36 14.99 -7.00
N ALA A 136 2.52 13.76 -7.49
CA ALA A 136 3.09 12.68 -6.66
C ALA A 136 4.51 13.03 -6.25
N THR A 137 4.88 12.63 -5.03
CA THR A 137 6.26 12.75 -4.52
C THR A 137 6.97 11.41 -4.55
N ARG A 138 6.23 10.31 -4.47
CA ARG A 138 6.74 8.93 -4.46
C ARG A 138 5.83 8.00 -5.24
N ILE A 139 6.42 6.97 -5.82
CA ILE A 139 5.73 5.88 -6.50
C ILE A 139 6.01 4.58 -5.76
N VAL A 140 4.94 3.87 -5.35
CA VAL A 140 5.04 2.51 -4.84
C VAL A 140 4.91 1.54 -6.02
N THR A 141 6.01 0.93 -6.43
CA THR A 141 6.05 0.07 -7.61
C THR A 141 5.19 -1.18 -7.43
N PRO A 142 4.48 -1.65 -8.48
CA PRO A 142 3.87 -2.96 -8.49
C PRO A 142 4.92 -4.07 -8.27
N ARG A 143 4.48 -5.16 -7.62
CA ARG A 143 5.37 -6.30 -7.33
C ARG A 143 5.74 -7.11 -8.57
N GLU A 144 5.06 -6.87 -9.66
CA GLU A 144 5.23 -7.54 -10.95
C GLU A 144 6.41 -6.99 -11.76
N LEU A 145 6.93 -5.82 -11.39
CA LEU A 145 8.03 -5.18 -12.11
C LEU A 145 9.37 -5.85 -11.83
N SER A 146 10.15 -6.02 -12.89
CA SER A 146 11.55 -6.40 -12.79
C SER A 146 12.43 -5.22 -12.33
N LEU A 147 13.64 -5.53 -11.83
CA LEU A 147 14.62 -4.49 -11.45
C LEU A 147 14.97 -3.56 -12.61
N ASN A 148 14.98 -4.07 -13.85
CA ASN A 148 15.29 -3.25 -15.02
C ASN A 148 14.18 -2.24 -15.31
N GLU A 149 12.91 -2.65 -15.19
CA GLU A 149 11.77 -1.74 -15.33
C GLU A 149 11.76 -0.68 -14.24
N ILE A 150 12.03 -1.06 -12.99
CA ILE A 150 12.15 -0.10 -11.87
C ILE A 150 13.27 0.91 -12.13
N ARG A 151 14.45 0.46 -12.61
CA ARG A 151 15.55 1.36 -12.98
C ARG A 151 15.20 2.28 -14.13
N SER A 152 14.42 1.82 -15.10
CA SER A 152 13.95 2.62 -16.23
C SER A 152 13.04 3.74 -15.75
N ILE A 153 12.07 3.42 -14.91
CA ILE A 153 11.17 4.39 -14.27
C ILE A 153 11.97 5.41 -13.45
N HIS A 154 12.91 4.96 -12.63
CA HIS A 154 13.75 5.86 -11.82
C HIS A 154 14.57 6.84 -12.67
N LYS A 155 15.04 6.41 -13.84
CA LYS A 155 15.79 7.28 -14.76
C LYS A 155 14.92 8.27 -15.52
N SER A 156 13.65 7.92 -15.78
CA SER A 156 12.74 8.76 -16.57
C SER A 156 12.13 9.91 -15.78
N CYS A 157 11.99 9.75 -14.46
CA CYS A 157 11.37 10.75 -13.62
C CYS A 157 12.14 10.94 -12.30
N ASP A 158 12.07 12.17 -11.78
CA ASP A 158 12.69 12.57 -10.52
C ASP A 158 11.70 12.38 -9.34
N LEU A 159 11.14 11.18 -9.25
CA LEU A 159 10.27 10.78 -8.15
C LEU A 159 10.98 9.77 -7.25
N GLU A 160 10.66 9.79 -5.98
CA GLU A 160 11.08 8.72 -5.08
C GLU A 160 10.44 7.39 -5.51
N ILE A 161 11.21 6.33 -5.47
CA ILE A 161 10.74 4.96 -5.77
C ILE A 161 10.70 4.16 -4.48
N GLU A 162 9.54 3.59 -4.21
CA GLU A 162 9.32 2.62 -3.13
C GLU A 162 9.11 1.24 -3.74
N SER A 163 9.89 0.25 -3.31
CA SER A 163 9.80 -1.13 -3.79
C SER A 163 9.63 -2.11 -2.63
N PHE A 164 8.78 -3.12 -2.84
CA PHE A 164 8.63 -4.19 -1.88
C PHE A 164 9.86 -5.09 -1.89
N VAL A 165 10.41 -5.35 -0.72
CA VAL A 165 11.57 -6.23 -0.53
C VAL A 165 11.20 -7.52 0.18
N HIS A 166 10.07 -7.55 0.89
CA HIS A 166 9.57 -8.71 1.59
C HIS A 166 8.03 -8.69 1.69
N GLY A 167 7.42 -9.86 1.68
CA GLY A 167 5.99 -10.03 1.96
C GLY A 167 5.21 -10.79 0.89
N ALA A 168 3.91 -10.89 1.12
CA ALA A 168 3.00 -11.67 0.28
C ALA A 168 2.85 -11.08 -1.13
N LEU A 169 2.88 -11.97 -2.14
CA LEU A 169 2.51 -11.63 -3.51
C LEU A 169 1.02 -11.86 -3.76
N CYS A 170 0.39 -11.00 -4.56
CA CYS A 170 -0.94 -11.24 -5.08
C CYS A 170 -0.90 -12.24 -6.23
N TYR A 171 -1.97 -13.04 -6.39
CA TYR A 171 -2.13 -13.95 -7.53
C TYR A 171 -2.33 -13.19 -8.85
N CYS A 172 -2.93 -12.01 -8.77
CA CYS A 172 -3.27 -11.15 -9.90
C CYS A 172 -2.41 -9.89 -9.87
N TYR A 173 -2.39 -9.15 -10.98
CA TYR A 173 -1.78 -7.82 -11.02
C TYR A 173 -2.28 -6.93 -9.88
N SER A 174 -1.38 -6.14 -9.31
CA SER A 174 -1.67 -5.21 -8.22
C SER A 174 -2.86 -4.31 -8.57
N GLY A 175 -3.85 -4.20 -7.66
CA GLY A 175 -5.03 -3.36 -7.88
C GLY A 175 -6.08 -3.89 -8.87
N GLN A 176 -5.84 -4.97 -9.62
CA GLN A 176 -6.76 -5.48 -10.67
C GLN A 176 -7.52 -6.74 -10.27
N CYS A 177 -7.35 -7.24 -9.07
CA CYS A 177 -7.97 -8.49 -8.66
C CYS A 177 -9.45 -8.32 -8.31
N LEU A 178 -10.32 -9.02 -9.03
CA LEU A 178 -11.75 -9.10 -8.75
C LEU A 178 -12.18 -10.41 -8.07
N PHE A 179 -11.24 -11.31 -7.80
CA PHE A 179 -11.57 -12.66 -7.31
C PHE A 179 -12.41 -12.63 -6.03
N SER A 180 -11.98 -11.86 -5.02
CA SER A 180 -12.74 -11.75 -3.78
C SER A 180 -14.12 -11.09 -3.96
N SER A 181 -14.27 -10.18 -4.92
CA SER A 181 -15.54 -9.55 -5.24
C SER A 181 -16.51 -10.54 -5.87
N ILE A 182 -16.04 -11.36 -6.83
CA ILE A 182 -16.86 -12.34 -7.56
C ILE A 182 -17.22 -13.52 -6.67
N ALA A 183 -16.23 -14.06 -5.93
CA ALA A 183 -16.42 -15.26 -5.12
C ALA A 183 -17.21 -15.01 -3.82
N GLY A 184 -17.18 -13.80 -3.26
CA GLY A 184 -17.75 -13.55 -1.94
C GLY A 184 -18.30 -12.13 -1.72
N GLY A 185 -18.49 -11.31 -2.76
CA GLY A 185 -19.01 -9.95 -2.66
C GLY A 185 -18.10 -8.96 -1.91
N ARG A 186 -16.84 -9.32 -1.65
CA ARG A 186 -15.88 -8.54 -0.84
C ARG A 186 -14.82 -7.91 -1.73
N SER A 187 -14.93 -6.61 -2.00
CA SER A 187 -14.02 -5.91 -2.90
C SER A 187 -12.63 -5.71 -2.30
N GLY A 188 -11.60 -6.25 -2.97
CA GLY A 188 -10.21 -6.00 -2.63
C GLY A 188 -9.79 -4.54 -2.79
N ASN A 189 -10.30 -3.87 -3.84
CA ASN A 189 -10.02 -2.44 -4.11
C ASN A 189 -10.70 -1.49 -3.10
N ARG A 190 -11.51 -2.05 -2.21
CA ARG A 190 -12.14 -1.33 -1.10
C ARG A 190 -11.72 -1.90 0.27
N GLY A 191 -10.54 -2.49 0.32
CA GLY A 191 -9.92 -2.97 1.54
C GLY A 191 -10.54 -4.23 2.14
N ARG A 192 -11.44 -4.93 1.42
CA ARG A 192 -12.22 -6.06 1.93
C ARG A 192 -11.83 -7.41 1.34
N CYS A 193 -10.61 -7.54 0.83
CA CYS A 193 -10.14 -8.79 0.24
C CYS A 193 -10.20 -9.95 1.25
N ALA A 194 -10.94 -11.02 0.91
CA ALA A 194 -11.02 -12.25 1.70
C ALA A 194 -9.85 -13.20 1.47
N GLN A 195 -8.89 -12.83 0.64
CA GLN A 195 -7.72 -13.64 0.26
C GLN A 195 -8.08 -15.03 -0.28
N PRO A 196 -9.05 -15.18 -1.22
CA PRO A 196 -9.44 -16.49 -1.73
C PRO A 196 -8.26 -17.22 -2.40
N CYS A 197 -7.28 -16.50 -2.96
CA CYS A 197 -6.08 -17.11 -3.53
C CYS A 197 -5.18 -17.80 -2.48
N ARG A 198 -5.37 -17.53 -1.19
CA ARG A 198 -4.62 -18.16 -0.08
C ARG A 198 -5.37 -19.32 0.57
N MET A 199 -6.54 -19.69 0.04
CA MET A 199 -7.33 -20.81 0.52
C MET A 199 -6.91 -22.12 -0.16
N ALA A 200 -7.16 -23.22 0.52
CA ALA A 200 -6.98 -24.54 -0.03
C ALA A 200 -8.18 -24.94 -0.89
N TYR A 201 -7.92 -25.51 -2.06
CA TYR A 201 -8.92 -25.98 -3.02
C TYR A 201 -8.71 -27.47 -3.36
N SER A 202 -9.78 -28.20 -3.65
CA SER A 202 -9.70 -29.47 -4.35
C SER A 202 -9.70 -29.24 -5.86
N VAL A 203 -8.99 -30.08 -6.60
CA VAL A 203 -9.07 -30.10 -8.07
C VAL A 203 -9.79 -31.38 -8.48
N GLU A 204 -10.83 -31.22 -9.29
CA GLU A 204 -11.61 -32.32 -9.79
C GLU A 204 -11.61 -32.34 -11.33
N GLN A 205 -11.54 -33.55 -11.89
CA GLN A 205 -11.69 -33.79 -13.31
C GLN A 205 -12.65 -34.96 -13.54
N ASN A 206 -13.70 -34.75 -14.32
CA ASN A 206 -14.70 -35.79 -14.61
C ASN A 206 -15.28 -36.44 -13.35
N GLY A 207 -15.56 -35.68 -12.29
CA GLY A 207 -16.09 -36.14 -11.02
C GLY A 207 -15.10 -36.90 -10.12
N LYS A 208 -13.81 -36.93 -10.49
CA LYS A 208 -12.75 -37.53 -9.65
C LYS A 208 -11.86 -36.43 -9.07
N VAL A 209 -11.60 -36.50 -7.77
CA VAL A 209 -10.66 -35.62 -7.10
C VAL A 209 -9.24 -36.00 -7.51
N ILE A 210 -8.56 -35.10 -8.23
CA ILE A 210 -7.16 -35.25 -8.65
C ILE A 210 -6.22 -34.75 -7.56
N LEU A 211 -6.58 -33.61 -6.94
CA LEU A 211 -5.83 -33.00 -5.84
C LEU A 211 -6.78 -32.75 -4.68
N PRO A 212 -6.60 -33.39 -3.52
CA PRO A 212 -7.43 -33.16 -2.35
C PRO A 212 -7.16 -31.78 -1.73
N GLN A 213 -8.16 -31.21 -1.08
CA GLN A 213 -8.10 -29.87 -0.48
C GLN A 213 -6.93 -29.67 0.49
N GLN A 214 -6.56 -30.68 1.25
CA GLN A 214 -5.46 -30.63 2.24
C GLN A 214 -4.08 -30.34 1.62
N LYS A 215 -3.95 -30.52 0.30
CA LYS A 215 -2.72 -30.25 -0.47
C LYS A 215 -2.91 -29.14 -1.52
N GLY A 216 -4.07 -28.50 -1.54
CA GLY A 216 -4.58 -27.72 -2.67
C GLY A 216 -4.38 -26.21 -2.57
N TYR A 217 -3.24 -25.68 -2.10
CA TYR A 217 -2.93 -24.22 -2.15
C TYR A 217 -2.48 -23.79 -3.55
N ILE A 218 -3.22 -24.22 -4.58
CA ILE A 218 -2.84 -24.12 -5.99
C ILE A 218 -2.80 -22.69 -6.55
N LEU A 219 -3.47 -21.75 -5.88
CA LEU A 219 -3.53 -20.36 -6.27
C LEU A 219 -2.63 -19.46 -5.42
N SER A 220 -1.97 -20.02 -4.37
CA SER A 220 -1.12 -19.26 -3.48
C SER A 220 0.27 -19.08 -4.09
N PRO A 221 0.66 -17.88 -4.52
CA PRO A 221 2.04 -17.63 -4.94
C PRO A 221 2.98 -17.71 -3.73
N LYS A 222 4.27 -17.89 -3.99
CA LYS A 222 5.32 -17.76 -2.99
C LYS A 222 5.42 -16.30 -2.54
N ASP A 223 5.85 -16.08 -1.31
CA ASP A 223 6.12 -14.75 -0.82
C ASP A 223 7.39 -14.18 -1.45
N LEU A 224 7.42 -12.86 -1.60
CA LEU A 224 8.60 -12.14 -2.03
C LEU A 224 9.63 -12.12 -0.90
N CYS A 225 10.88 -12.40 -1.22
CA CYS A 225 12.02 -12.15 -0.34
C CYS A 225 13.22 -11.76 -1.22
N THR A 226 13.70 -10.53 -1.07
CA THR A 226 14.78 -9.97 -1.89
C THR A 226 16.04 -9.66 -1.08
N ILE A 227 16.18 -10.25 0.11
CA ILE A 227 17.28 -9.95 1.03
C ILE A 227 18.66 -10.11 0.39
N GLU A 228 18.81 -11.12 -0.47
CA GLU A 228 20.07 -11.41 -1.15
C GLU A 228 20.43 -10.40 -2.24
N ILE A 229 19.44 -9.68 -2.77
CA ILE A 229 19.61 -8.72 -3.87
C ILE A 229 19.41 -7.26 -3.42
N LEU A 230 19.21 -6.99 -2.13
CA LEU A 230 19.08 -5.64 -1.59
C LEU A 230 20.17 -4.67 -2.05
N PRO A 231 21.46 -5.06 -2.17
CA PRO A 231 22.48 -4.15 -2.65
C PRO A 231 22.34 -3.71 -4.11
N GLN A 232 21.42 -4.34 -4.87
CA GLN A 232 21.14 -4.02 -6.28
C GLN A 232 19.92 -3.09 -6.44
N LEU A 233 19.13 -2.94 -5.37
CA LEU A 233 18.01 -2.03 -5.25
C LEU A 233 18.48 -0.66 -4.77
#